data_7edf6bbe5ec3e18c8911110f22441f2d
#
_entry.id   7edf6bbe5ec3e18c8911110f22441f2d
#
_cell.length_a   1.000
_cell.length_b   1.000
_cell.length_c   1.000
_cell.angle_alpha   90.00
_cell.angle_beta   90.00
_cell.angle_gamma   90.00
#
_symmetry.space_group_name_H-M   'P 1'
#
loop_
_entity.id
_entity.type
_entity.pdbx_description
1 polymer ?
#
loop_
_entity_poly.entity_id
_entity_poly.type
_entity_poly.pdbx_seq_one_letter_code
_entity_poly.pdbx_strand_id
1 'polypeptide(L)'
;MKVVDIAQEIYFDLNSPSDLSIAAVAFWVRTNVGALNSLLFSSFVVNETTYEIVDSADNTIEIDINAVAILKKMYIVHRYAVIIRSKLTAIDSDDVIEVTHNDTKVKKLDKNQIIKTV
;
A
#
# COMPACT_ATOMS: atom_id res chain seq x y z
N MET A 1 16.30 5.55 -11.73
CA MET A 1 16.16 4.99 -10.36
C MET A 1 15.61 3.60 -10.45
N LYS A 2 16.26 2.67 -9.78
CA LYS A 2 15.83 1.28 -9.85
C LYS A 2 14.65 1.01 -8.94
N VAL A 3 13.90 -0.02 -9.26
CA VAL A 3 12.76 -0.44 -8.44
C VAL A 3 13.18 -0.67 -6.98
N VAL A 4 14.33 -1.30 -6.75
CA VAL A 4 14.80 -1.59 -5.40
C VAL A 4 15.19 -0.32 -4.66
N ASP A 5 15.66 0.71 -5.36
CA ASP A 5 16.03 1.97 -4.73
C ASP A 5 14.79 2.66 -4.17
N ILE A 6 13.72 2.66 -4.94
CA ILE A 6 12.45 3.24 -4.50
C ILE A 6 11.90 2.44 -3.31
N ALA A 7 11.99 1.12 -3.40
CA ALA A 7 11.52 0.25 -2.33
C ALA A 7 12.28 0.47 -1.03
N GLN A 8 13.59 0.68 -1.11
CA GLN A 8 14.40 0.98 0.07
C GLN A 8 14.01 2.31 0.69
N GLU A 9 13.77 3.32 -0.13
CA GLU A 9 13.36 4.62 0.37
C GLU A 9 12.00 4.52 1.07
N ILE A 10 11.06 3.81 0.51
CA ILE A 10 9.75 3.61 1.13
C ILE A 10 9.92 2.88 2.47
N TYR A 11 10.71 1.83 2.48
CA TYR A 11 10.91 1.02 3.67
C TYR A 11 11.52 1.85 4.80
N PHE A 12 12.52 2.65 4.51
CA PHE A 12 13.14 3.51 5.51
C PHE A 12 12.24 4.66 5.92
N ASP A 13 11.45 5.21 5.01
CA ASP A 13 10.49 6.26 5.34
C ASP A 13 9.42 5.76 6.33
N LEU A 14 9.15 4.46 6.32
CA LEU A 14 8.21 3.85 7.24
C LEU A 14 8.88 3.36 8.53
N ASN A 15 10.14 3.74 8.76
CA ASN A 15 10.92 3.37 9.94
C ASN A 15 11.21 1.87 10.01
N SER A 16 11.46 1.28 8.88
CA SER A 16 11.91 -0.12 8.75
C SER A 16 11.03 -1.10 9.54
N PRO A 17 9.73 -1.21 9.19
CA PRO A 17 8.83 -2.08 9.94
C PRO A 17 9.28 -3.54 9.90
N SER A 18 9.16 -4.23 11.03
CA SER A 18 9.61 -5.61 11.13
C SER A 18 8.71 -6.59 10.36
N ASP A 19 7.47 -6.19 10.08
CA ASP A 19 6.51 -7.02 9.36
C ASP A 19 6.53 -6.76 7.85
N LEU A 20 7.48 -6.00 7.36
CA LEU A 20 7.57 -5.64 5.96
C LEU A 20 8.98 -5.95 5.45
N SER A 21 9.11 -6.34 4.21
CA SER A 21 10.42 -6.56 3.59
C SER A 21 10.60 -5.65 2.41
N ILE A 22 11.84 -5.30 2.12
CA ILE A 22 12.17 -4.49 0.94
C ILE A 22 11.75 -5.22 -0.32
N ALA A 23 11.88 -6.54 -0.35
CA ALA A 23 11.49 -7.33 -1.51
C ALA A 23 9.99 -7.24 -1.79
N ALA A 24 9.17 -7.22 -0.75
CA ALA A 24 7.72 -7.09 -0.90
C ALA A 24 7.36 -5.71 -1.43
N VAL A 25 8.02 -4.67 -0.95
CA VAL A 25 7.80 -3.31 -1.43
C VAL A 25 8.23 -3.18 -2.88
N ALA A 26 9.39 -3.76 -3.22
CA ALA A 26 9.90 -3.74 -4.59
C ALA A 26 8.92 -4.43 -5.56
N PHE A 27 8.34 -5.53 -5.15
CA PHE A 27 7.35 -6.23 -5.96
C PHE A 27 6.13 -5.33 -6.20
N TRP A 28 5.66 -4.66 -5.15
CA TRP A 28 4.53 -3.75 -5.27
C TRP A 28 4.85 -2.60 -6.23
N VAL A 29 6.03 -2.00 -6.08
CA VAL A 29 6.47 -0.90 -6.96
C VAL A 29 6.45 -1.36 -8.41
N ARG A 30 7.05 -2.51 -8.67
CA ARG A 30 7.15 -3.04 -10.02
C ARG A 30 5.77 -3.26 -10.64
N THR A 31 4.82 -3.77 -9.87
CA THR A 31 3.51 -4.10 -10.39
C THR A 31 2.59 -2.89 -10.48
N ASN A 32 2.96 -1.76 -9.88
CA ASN A 32 2.11 -0.56 -9.84
C ASN A 32 2.62 0.60 -10.71
N VAL A 33 3.65 0.37 -11.50
CA VAL A 33 4.13 1.38 -12.45
C VAL A 33 3.03 1.71 -13.46
N GLY A 34 2.24 0.72 -13.87
CA GLY A 34 1.12 0.95 -14.77
C GLY A 34 0.05 1.85 -14.15
N ALA A 35 -0.23 1.68 -12.87
CA ALA A 35 -1.19 2.54 -12.19
C ALA A 35 -0.67 3.98 -12.11
N LEU A 36 0.62 4.15 -11.87
CA LEU A 36 1.26 5.45 -11.88
C LEU A 36 1.13 6.10 -13.26
N ASN A 37 1.36 5.34 -14.31
CA ASN A 37 1.22 5.83 -15.68
C ASN A 37 -0.20 6.34 -15.94
N SER A 38 -1.20 5.65 -15.42
CA SER A 38 -2.59 6.06 -15.58
C SER A 38 -2.88 7.39 -14.88
N LEU A 39 -2.27 7.61 -13.73
CA LEU A 39 -2.48 8.85 -13.00
C LEU A 39 -1.76 10.02 -13.65
N LEU A 40 -0.58 9.79 -14.21
CA LEU A 40 0.26 10.86 -14.72
C LEU A 40 0.18 11.00 -16.24
N PHE A 41 -0.56 10.14 -16.91
CA PHE A 41 -0.60 10.08 -18.38
C PHE A 41 0.82 9.90 -18.93
N SER A 42 1.60 9.08 -18.24
CA SER A 42 2.98 8.79 -18.64
C SER A 42 3.10 7.38 -19.19
N SER A 43 4.29 6.98 -19.58
CA SER A 43 4.51 5.65 -20.16
C SER A 43 5.81 5.07 -19.65
N PHE A 44 5.97 5.01 -18.34
CA PHE A 44 7.14 4.40 -17.72
C PHE A 44 7.07 2.88 -17.80
N VAL A 45 8.22 2.25 -17.95
CA VAL A 45 8.34 0.79 -17.90
C VAL A 45 9.55 0.42 -17.07
N VAL A 46 9.57 -0.79 -16.55
CA VAL A 46 10.73 -1.30 -15.82
C VAL A 46 11.62 -2.01 -16.83
N ASN A 47 12.88 -1.60 -16.92
CA ASN A 47 13.84 -2.26 -17.78
C ASN A 47 14.16 -3.63 -17.20
N GLU A 48 13.94 -4.68 -17.97
CA GLU A 48 14.10 -6.04 -17.46
C GLU A 48 15.54 -6.44 -17.19
N THR A 49 16.50 -5.70 -17.73
CA THR A 49 17.92 -6.01 -17.51
C THR A 49 18.47 -5.23 -16.33
N THR A 50 18.16 -3.94 -16.22
CA THR A 50 18.75 -3.08 -15.20
C THR A 50 17.80 -2.82 -14.03
N TYR A 51 16.50 -3.10 -14.21
CA TYR A 51 15.43 -2.82 -13.25
C TYR A 51 15.26 -1.32 -12.97
N GLU A 52 15.74 -0.49 -13.89
CA GLU A 52 15.51 0.94 -13.83
C GLU A 52 14.10 1.22 -14.35
N ILE A 53 13.45 2.23 -13.79
CA ILE A 53 12.17 2.69 -14.30
C ILE A 53 12.46 3.82 -15.28
N VAL A 54 12.13 3.60 -16.52
CA VAL A 54 12.49 4.51 -17.63
C VAL A 54 11.28 4.75 -18.50
N ASP A 55 11.37 5.78 -19.36
CA ASP A 55 10.31 6.06 -20.32
C ASP A 55 10.31 4.97 -21.40
N SER A 56 9.14 4.47 -21.77
CA SER A 56 9.05 3.38 -22.75
C SER A 56 9.49 3.81 -24.16
N ALA A 57 9.38 5.08 -24.45
CA ALA A 57 9.78 5.59 -25.76
C ALA A 57 11.26 5.96 -25.82
N ASP A 58 11.86 6.29 -24.67
CA ASP A 58 13.26 6.66 -24.61
C ASP A 58 13.86 6.17 -23.31
N ASN A 59 14.59 5.07 -23.39
CA ASN A 59 15.18 4.43 -22.21
C ASN A 59 16.24 5.25 -21.51
N THR A 60 16.66 6.37 -22.09
CA THR A 60 17.64 7.24 -21.43
C THR A 60 16.94 8.20 -20.48
N ILE A 61 15.61 8.28 -20.51
CA ILE A 61 14.86 9.16 -19.63
C ILE A 61 14.39 8.34 -18.44
N GLU A 62 14.93 8.64 -17.26
CA GLU A 62 14.55 7.93 -16.05
C GLU A 62 13.33 8.57 -15.41
N ILE A 63 12.67 7.82 -14.53
CA ILE A 63 11.54 8.33 -13.77
C ILE A 63 11.99 9.56 -12.98
N ASP A 64 11.19 10.61 -13.00
CA ASP A 64 11.56 11.85 -12.33
C ASP A 64 11.17 11.80 -10.85
N ILE A 65 11.73 12.71 -10.08
CA ILE A 65 11.57 12.70 -8.64
C ILE A 65 10.12 12.96 -8.22
N ASN A 66 9.37 13.71 -9.03
CA ASN A 66 7.96 13.97 -8.72
C ASN A 66 7.13 12.72 -8.90
N ALA A 67 7.39 11.95 -9.95
CA ALA A 67 6.70 10.70 -10.18
C ALA A 67 7.03 9.68 -9.09
N VAL A 68 8.29 9.65 -8.63
CA VAL A 68 8.70 8.78 -7.53
C VAL A 68 7.96 9.17 -6.26
N ALA A 69 7.81 10.45 -5.99
CA ALA A 69 7.09 10.92 -4.81
C ALA A 69 5.62 10.47 -4.83
N ILE A 70 5.00 10.51 -5.99
CA ILE A 70 3.63 10.05 -6.14
C ILE A 70 3.54 8.55 -5.92
N LEU A 71 4.46 7.79 -6.47
CA LEU A 71 4.50 6.34 -6.33
C LEU A 71 4.67 5.96 -4.85
N LYS A 72 5.50 6.67 -4.12
CA LYS A 72 5.67 6.46 -2.68
C LYS A 72 4.37 6.72 -1.92
N LYS A 73 3.65 7.78 -2.26
CA LYS A 73 2.37 8.06 -1.62
C LYS A 73 1.34 7.00 -1.94
N MET A 74 1.34 6.49 -3.14
CA MET A 74 0.45 5.38 -3.52
C MET A 74 0.71 4.17 -2.65
N TYR A 75 1.97 3.86 -2.36
CA TYR A 75 2.30 2.73 -1.51
C TYR A 75 1.83 2.96 -0.08
N ILE A 76 2.01 4.16 0.46
CA ILE A 76 1.58 4.50 1.81
C ILE A 76 0.06 4.32 1.94
N VAL A 77 -0.70 4.79 0.96
CA VAL A 77 -2.15 4.62 0.96
C VAL A 77 -2.50 3.13 0.92
N HIS A 78 -1.83 2.35 0.09
CA HIS A 78 -2.03 0.92 -0.02
C HIS A 78 -1.78 0.23 1.33
N ARG A 79 -0.67 0.58 1.98
CA ARG A 79 -0.30 -0.04 3.25
C ARG A 79 -1.31 0.27 4.35
N TYR A 80 -1.75 1.51 4.44
CA TYR A 80 -2.75 1.88 5.42
C TYR A 80 -4.08 1.19 5.14
N ALA A 81 -4.46 1.06 3.89
CA ALA A 81 -5.69 0.35 3.52
C ALA A 81 -5.63 -1.12 3.94
N VAL A 82 -4.48 -1.76 3.76
CA VAL A 82 -4.29 -3.15 4.17
C VAL A 82 -4.37 -3.27 5.69
N ILE A 83 -3.72 -2.38 6.42
CA ILE A 83 -3.71 -2.40 7.89
C ILE A 83 -5.13 -2.16 8.43
N ILE A 84 -5.85 -1.20 7.90
CA ILE A 84 -7.20 -0.89 8.33
C ILE A 84 -8.13 -2.07 8.06
N ARG A 85 -8.01 -2.66 6.87
CA ARG A 85 -8.84 -3.81 6.52
C ARG A 85 -8.60 -4.97 7.46
N SER A 86 -7.37 -5.21 7.84
CA SER A 86 -7.02 -6.27 8.77
C SER A 86 -7.62 -6.01 10.14
N LYS A 87 -7.57 -4.77 10.61
CA LYS A 87 -8.14 -4.41 11.91
C LYS A 87 -9.65 -4.51 11.91
N LEU A 88 -10.31 -4.11 10.85
CA LEU A 88 -11.75 -4.21 10.75
C LEU A 88 -12.21 -5.67 10.75
N THR A 89 -11.46 -6.53 10.11
CA THR A 89 -11.78 -7.95 10.10
C THR A 89 -11.70 -8.52 11.52
N ALA A 90 -10.70 -8.12 12.28
CA ALA A 90 -10.54 -8.58 13.65
C ALA A 90 -11.69 -8.09 14.53
N ILE A 91 -12.12 -6.84 14.35
CA ILE A 91 -13.22 -6.28 15.10
C ILE A 91 -14.53 -7.02 14.78
N ASP A 92 -14.76 -7.29 13.51
CA ASP A 92 -15.96 -8.00 13.10
C ASP A 92 -16.01 -9.40 13.72
N SER A 93 -14.88 -10.07 13.80
CA SER A 93 -14.81 -11.37 14.41
C SER A 93 -15.14 -11.29 15.91
N ASP A 94 -14.65 -10.28 16.59
CA ASP A 94 -14.90 -10.09 17.99
C ASP A 94 -16.39 -9.76 18.21
N ASP A 95 -16.97 -8.96 17.34
CA ASP A 95 -18.36 -8.62 17.44
C ASP A 95 -19.23 -9.84 17.32
N VAL A 96 -18.91 -10.74 16.45
CA VAL A 96 -19.68 -11.95 16.26
C VAL A 96 -19.65 -12.78 17.55
N ILE A 97 -18.51 -12.86 18.21
CA ILE A 97 -18.39 -13.59 19.44
C ILE A 97 -19.21 -12.91 20.52
N GLU A 98 -19.23 -11.62 20.55
CA GLU A 98 -19.98 -10.89 21.53
C GLU A 98 -21.46 -11.09 21.37
N VAL A 99 -21.97 -11.06 20.18
CA VAL A 99 -23.37 -11.25 19.93
C VAL A 99 -23.77 -12.61 20.43
N THR A 100 -22.90 -13.58 20.31
CA THR A 100 -23.21 -14.91 20.73
C THR A 100 -23.38 -14.91 22.25
N HIS A 101 -22.66 -14.03 22.90
CA HIS A 101 -22.73 -14.02 24.30
C HIS A 101 -23.85 -13.27 24.79
N ASN A 102 -24.08 -12.10 24.35
CA ASN A 102 -24.98 -11.28 24.98
C ASN A 102 -26.19 -11.22 24.46
N ASP A 103 -26.56 -11.39 23.72
CA ASP A 103 -27.83 -11.43 23.32
C ASP A 103 -28.31 -10.18 23.29
N THR A 104 -28.25 -9.45 22.99
CA THR A 104 -28.82 -8.48 23.05
C THR A 104 -28.66 -7.46 22.48
N LYS A 105 -29.37 -6.99 22.23
CA LYS A 105 -29.69 -5.93 21.73
C LYS A 105 -28.84 -4.89 21.98
N VAL A 106 -28.62 -4.74 22.96
CA VAL A 106 -27.85 -3.69 23.31
C VAL A 106 -26.71 -3.80 22.47
N LYS A 107 -26.39 -4.92 22.19
CA LYS A 107 -25.34 -5.14 21.53
C LYS A 107 -25.30 -4.56 20.25
N LYS A 108 -26.29 -4.32 19.75
CA LYS A 108 -26.32 -3.79 18.51
C LYS A 108 -25.71 -2.50 18.60
N LEU A 109 -26.05 -1.76 19.52
CA LEU A 109 -25.55 -0.48 19.72
C LEU A 109 -24.08 -0.55 19.95
N ASP A 110 -23.63 -1.48 20.71
CA ASP A 110 -22.23 -1.59 21.03
C ASP A 110 -21.43 -1.84 19.77
N LYS A 111 -21.96 -2.62 18.89
CA LYS A 111 -21.26 -2.90 17.67
C LYS A 111 -21.10 -1.62 16.86
N ASN A 112 -22.11 -0.81 16.81
CA ASN A 112 -22.02 0.43 16.08
C ASN A 112 -21.03 1.36 16.69
N GLN A 113 -20.90 1.35 17.99
CA GLN A 113 -19.94 2.18 18.65
C GLN A 113 -18.53 1.75 18.33
N ILE A 114 -18.29 0.48 18.28
CA ILE A 114 -16.96 -0.01 17.95
C ILE A 114 -16.59 0.43 16.56
N ILE A 115 -17.49 0.33 15.62
CA ILE A 115 -17.19 0.74 14.27
C ILE A 115 -16.92 2.23 14.19
N LYS A 116 -17.64 3.00 14.96
CA LYS A 116 -17.42 4.42 14.92
C LYS A 116 -16.14 4.81 15.54
N THR A 117 -15.69 4.11 16.53
CA THR A 117 -14.49 4.46 17.21
C THR A 117 -13.26 3.95 16.50
N VAL A 118 -13.45 3.06 15.59
CA VAL A 118 -12.38 2.58 14.78
C VAL A 118 -12.08 3.56 13.67
#